data_5f31a82c83c9c33fb9d1c2f5f8a21be7
#
_entry.id   5f31a82c83c9c33fb9d1c2f5f8a21be7
#
_cell.length_a   1.000
_cell.length_b   1.000
_cell.length_c   1.000
_cell.angle_alpha   90.00
_cell.angle_beta   90.00
_cell.angle_gamma   90.00
#
_symmetry.space_group_name_H-M   'P 1'
#
loop_
_entity.id
_entity.type
_entity.pdbx_description
1 polymer ?
#
loop_
_entity_poly.entity_id
_entity_poly.type
_entity_poly.pdbx_seq_one_letter_code
_entity_poly.pdbx_strand_id
1 'polypeptide(L)'
;KSFEMCWRLATFGLYRVASAVCPLMEERGKGTLLVSSATAAVRGNAGQHAHAAAMGGRRMLCQSLNAEFGPKGIHVAHVILDGAVDAQQLAEAQARLRAKMR
;
A
#
# COMPACT_ATOMS: atom_id res chain seq x y z
N LYS A 1 14.57 -14.53 -9.72
CA LYS A 1 13.66 -13.96 -10.71
C LYS A 1 12.31 -13.59 -10.11
N SER A 2 11.71 -14.55 -9.39
CA SER A 2 10.46 -14.27 -8.65
C SER A 2 10.65 -13.23 -7.57
N PHE A 3 11.78 -13.27 -6.89
CA PHE A 3 12.10 -12.31 -5.84
C PHE A 3 12.13 -10.90 -6.39
N GLU A 4 12.84 -10.69 -7.49
CA GLU A 4 12.93 -9.39 -8.12
C GLU A 4 11.57 -8.90 -8.62
N MET A 5 10.78 -9.81 -9.20
CA MET A 5 9.45 -9.47 -9.71
C MET A 5 8.53 -8.98 -8.58
N CYS A 6 8.51 -9.69 -7.45
CA CYS A 6 7.71 -9.28 -6.31
C CYS A 6 8.14 -7.91 -5.79
N TRP A 7 9.44 -7.69 -5.69
CA TRP A 7 9.97 -6.41 -5.22
C TRP A 7 9.61 -5.29 -6.20
N ARG A 8 9.75 -5.52 -7.50
CA ARG A 8 9.42 -4.51 -8.51
C ARG A 8 7.95 -4.12 -8.46
N LEU A 9 7.06 -5.10 -8.31
CA LEU A 9 5.63 -4.83 -8.29
C LEU A 9 5.18 -4.17 -6.98
N ALA A 10 5.62 -4.70 -5.85
CA ALA A 10 5.09 -4.28 -4.55
C ALA A 10 5.84 -3.08 -3.97
N THR A 11 7.15 -3.07 -4.03
CA THR A 11 7.96 -2.04 -3.39
C THR A 11 8.35 -0.93 -4.36
N PHE A 12 9.02 -1.28 -5.43
CA PHE A 12 9.50 -0.29 -6.40
C PHE A 12 8.34 0.37 -7.14
N GLY A 13 7.29 -0.40 -7.46
CA GLY A 13 6.08 0.15 -8.08
C GLY A 13 5.43 1.21 -7.21
N LEU A 14 5.30 0.93 -5.91
CA LEU A 14 4.76 1.91 -4.97
C LEU A 14 5.63 3.16 -4.90
N TYR A 15 6.95 2.98 -4.87
CA TYR A 15 7.88 4.10 -4.86
C TYR A 15 7.68 5.00 -6.08
N ARG A 16 7.53 4.40 -7.25
CA ARG A 16 7.32 5.17 -8.48
C ARG A 16 6.01 5.95 -8.47
N VAL A 17 4.93 5.31 -8.02
CA VAL A 17 3.63 5.97 -7.91
C VAL A 17 3.71 7.12 -6.91
N ALA A 18 4.27 6.87 -5.74
CA ALA A 18 4.39 7.89 -4.69
C ALA A 18 5.23 9.08 -5.16
N SER A 19 6.32 8.80 -5.89
CA SER A 19 7.20 9.85 -6.42
C SER A 19 6.48 10.76 -7.41
N ALA A 20 5.48 10.25 -8.10
CA ALA A 20 4.70 11.04 -9.05
C ALA A 20 3.54 11.77 -8.36
N VAL A 21 2.88 11.12 -7.40
CA VAL A 21 1.62 11.60 -6.81
C VAL A 21 1.85 12.51 -5.60
N CYS A 22 2.79 12.17 -4.73
CA CYS A 22 2.98 12.95 -3.50
C CYS A 22 3.35 14.42 -3.74
N PRO A 23 4.25 14.75 -4.70
CA PRO A 23 4.51 16.14 -4.97
C PRO A 23 3.29 16.92 -5.46
N LEU A 24 2.40 16.26 -6.22
CA LEU A 24 1.17 16.89 -6.69
C LEU A 24 0.21 17.16 -5.55
N MET A 25 0.11 16.24 -4.60
CA MET A 25 -0.71 16.43 -3.42
C MET A 25 -0.11 17.50 -2.51
N GLU A 26 1.21 17.57 -2.43
CA GLU A 26 1.90 18.57 -1.66
C GLU A 26 1.57 19.98 -2.18
N GLU A 27 1.50 20.16 -3.48
CA GLU A 27 1.10 21.44 -4.07
C GLU A 27 -0.29 21.86 -3.65
N ARG A 28 -1.19 20.90 -3.47
CA ARG A 28 -2.56 21.18 -3.01
C ARG A 28 -2.65 21.36 -1.49
N GLY A 29 -1.61 20.97 -0.76
CA GLY A 29 -1.59 21.02 0.69
C GLY A 29 -2.42 19.94 1.36
N LYS A 30 -2.92 18.97 0.60
CA LYS A 30 -3.71 17.86 1.12
C LYS A 30 -3.70 16.68 0.16
N GLY A 31 -3.98 15.50 0.68
CA GLY A 31 -4.07 14.30 -0.12
C GLY A 31 -4.06 13.06 0.75
N THR A 32 -4.42 11.95 0.16
CA THR A 32 -4.41 10.65 0.83
C THR A 32 -3.86 9.59 -0.12
N LEU A 33 -2.92 8.80 0.37
CA LEU A 33 -2.39 7.66 -0.35
C LEU A 33 -2.70 6.40 0.47
N LEU A 34 -3.61 5.58 -0.04
CA LEU A 34 -3.96 4.32 0.60
C LEU A 34 -3.22 3.19 -0.09
N VAL A 35 -2.50 2.40 0.69
CA VAL A 35 -1.68 1.31 0.17
C VAL A 35 -2.17 0.00 0.73
N SER A 36 -2.68 -0.87 -0.13
CA SER A 36 -3.11 -2.21 0.27
C SER A 36 -1.88 -3.10 0.46
N SER A 37 -1.96 -3.99 1.43
CA SER A 37 -0.85 -4.87 1.78
C SER A 37 -1.39 -6.20 2.30
N ALA A 38 -0.52 -7.02 2.88
CA ALA A 38 -0.87 -8.33 3.39
C ALA A 38 -0.16 -8.57 4.72
N THR A 39 -0.58 -9.61 5.44
CA THR A 39 0.06 -9.99 6.70
C THR A 39 1.54 -10.30 6.53
N ALA A 40 1.98 -10.65 5.32
CA ALA A 40 3.39 -10.86 5.02
C ALA A 40 4.23 -9.60 5.26
N ALA A 41 3.62 -8.42 5.32
CA ALA A 41 4.32 -7.17 5.62
C ALA A 41 4.82 -7.13 7.07
N VAL A 42 4.20 -7.89 7.96
CA VAL A 42 4.54 -7.91 9.38
C VAL A 42 4.93 -9.30 9.88
N ARG A 43 4.87 -10.33 9.03
CA ARG A 43 5.20 -11.69 9.40
C ARG A 43 5.88 -12.41 8.23
N GLY A 44 7.10 -12.89 8.46
CA GLY A 44 7.81 -13.69 7.46
C GLY A 44 7.56 -15.17 7.68
N ASN A 45 6.75 -15.76 6.80
CA ASN A 45 6.46 -17.19 6.86
C ASN A 45 7.44 -17.99 6.01
N ALA A 46 7.61 -19.27 6.36
CA ALA A 46 8.47 -20.16 5.59
C ALA A 46 7.99 -20.24 4.13
N GLY A 47 8.95 -20.22 3.20
CA GLY A 47 8.63 -20.30 1.78
C GLY A 47 8.07 -19.02 1.16
N GLN A 48 8.02 -17.95 1.91
CA GLN A 48 7.44 -16.67 1.45
C GLN A 48 8.49 -15.55 1.38
N HIS A 49 9.74 -15.90 1.06
CA HIS A 49 10.85 -14.93 1.07
C HIS A 49 10.59 -13.71 0.20
N ALA A 50 10.20 -13.95 -1.05
CA ALA A 50 9.99 -12.86 -2.00
C ALA A 50 8.80 -11.99 -1.59
N HIS A 51 7.69 -12.64 -1.25
CA HIS A 51 6.46 -11.92 -0.86
C HIS A 51 6.67 -11.14 0.43
N ALA A 52 7.27 -11.78 1.44
CA ALA A 52 7.52 -11.11 2.73
C ALA A 52 8.46 -9.92 2.58
N ALA A 53 9.56 -10.09 1.84
CA ALA A 53 10.51 -9.00 1.63
C ALA A 53 9.87 -7.84 0.87
N ALA A 54 9.09 -8.15 -0.16
CA ALA A 54 8.42 -7.13 -0.98
C ALA A 54 7.35 -6.39 -0.18
N MET A 55 6.53 -7.09 0.58
CA MET A 55 5.47 -6.47 1.37
C MET A 55 6.03 -5.74 2.60
N GLY A 56 7.09 -6.27 3.20
CA GLY A 56 7.81 -5.58 4.28
C GLY A 56 8.41 -4.27 3.79
N GLY A 57 9.00 -4.28 2.60
CA GLY A 57 9.53 -3.08 1.97
C GLY A 57 8.42 -2.07 1.68
N ARG A 58 7.27 -2.53 1.23
CA ARG A 58 6.09 -1.70 1.00
C ARG A 58 5.63 -1.02 2.29
N ARG A 59 5.62 -1.76 3.40
CA ARG A 59 5.22 -1.21 4.70
C ARG A 59 6.20 -0.13 5.18
N MET A 60 7.49 -0.42 5.12
CA MET A 60 8.49 0.55 5.57
C MET A 60 8.52 1.79 4.68
N LEU A 61 8.29 1.61 3.39
CA LEU A 61 8.19 2.73 2.47
C LEU A 61 7.01 3.63 2.84
N CYS A 62 5.88 3.06 3.21
CA CYS A 62 4.73 3.84 3.66
C CYS A 62 5.04 4.64 4.93
N GLN A 63 5.78 4.05 5.86
CA GLN A 63 6.18 4.77 7.07
C GLN A 63 7.08 5.94 6.75
N SER A 64 8.04 5.75 5.86
CA SER A 64 8.95 6.81 5.45
C SER A 64 8.22 7.93 4.72
N LEU A 65 7.32 7.56 3.82
CA LEU A 65 6.50 8.54 3.11
C LEU A 65 5.62 9.34 4.06
N ASN A 66 5.01 8.67 5.03
CA ASN A 66 4.15 9.34 5.99
C ASN A 66 4.95 10.31 6.87
N ALA A 67 6.15 9.93 7.25
CA ALA A 67 7.03 10.80 8.04
C ALA A 67 7.41 12.06 7.26
N GLU A 68 7.64 11.93 5.96
CA GLU A 68 8.03 13.06 5.11
C GLU A 68 6.85 13.95 4.75
N PHE A 69 5.74 13.35 4.29
CA PHE A 69 4.61 14.08 3.73
C PHE A 69 3.48 14.34 4.70
N GLY A 70 3.44 13.64 5.84
CA GLY A 70 2.42 13.88 6.86
C GLY A 70 2.36 15.33 7.31
N PRO A 71 3.49 15.94 7.67
CA PRO A 71 3.50 17.37 8.06
C PRO A 71 3.06 18.31 6.95
N LYS A 72 3.04 17.85 5.71
CA LYS A 72 2.63 18.63 4.54
C LYS A 72 1.16 18.43 4.19
N GLY A 73 0.40 17.77 5.05
CA GLY A 73 -1.02 17.56 4.85
C GLY A 73 -1.39 16.32 4.06
N ILE A 74 -0.44 15.42 3.81
CA ILE A 74 -0.69 14.21 3.02
C ILE A 74 -0.72 13.00 3.95
N HIS A 75 -1.83 12.30 3.97
CA HIS A 75 -2.01 11.10 4.79
C HIS A 75 -1.64 9.86 4.00
N VAL A 76 -0.68 9.09 4.48
CA VAL A 76 -0.27 7.83 3.88
C VAL A 76 -0.66 6.71 4.82
N ALA A 77 -1.57 5.84 4.39
CA ALA A 77 -2.07 4.74 5.21
C ALA A 77 -1.73 3.40 4.57
N HIS A 78 -1.23 2.49 5.36
CA HIS A 78 -0.89 1.12 4.97
C HIS A 78 -1.96 0.20 5.54
N VAL A 79 -2.73 -0.45 4.67
CA VAL A 79 -3.86 -1.28 5.07
C VAL A 79 -3.51 -2.75 4.88
N ILE A 80 -3.52 -3.51 5.96
CA ILE A 80 -3.20 -4.92 5.92
C ILE A 80 -4.48 -5.72 5.67
N LEU A 81 -4.48 -6.49 4.57
CA LEU A 81 -5.58 -7.38 4.24
C LEU A 81 -5.17 -8.78 4.66
N ASP A 82 -5.98 -9.38 5.51
CA ASP A 82 -5.71 -10.72 6.06
C ASP A 82 -6.59 -11.74 5.37
N GLY A 83 -5.95 -12.75 4.80
CA GLY A 83 -6.63 -13.85 4.14
C GLY A 83 -6.88 -13.61 2.65
N ALA A 84 -7.50 -14.59 2.01
CA ALA A 84 -7.84 -14.53 0.60
C ALA A 84 -9.16 -13.78 0.42
N VAL A 85 -9.18 -12.87 -0.55
CA VAL A 85 -10.38 -12.11 -0.89
C VAL A 85 -10.84 -12.54 -2.28
N ASP A 86 -12.02 -13.15 -2.38
CA ASP A 86 -12.55 -13.53 -3.67
C ASP A 86 -13.27 -12.35 -4.35
N ALA A 87 -13.58 -12.52 -5.64
CA ALA A 87 -14.17 -11.43 -6.43
C ALA A 87 -15.52 -10.99 -5.90
N GLN A 88 -16.32 -11.93 -5.39
CA GLN A 88 -17.63 -11.61 -4.85
C GLN A 88 -17.52 -10.81 -3.56
N GLN A 89 -16.66 -11.23 -2.65
CA GLN A 89 -16.44 -10.50 -1.40
C GLN A 89 -15.91 -9.10 -1.67
N LEU A 90 -15.02 -8.97 -2.63
CA LEU A 90 -14.48 -7.67 -3.00
C LEU A 90 -15.56 -6.76 -3.57
N ALA A 91 -16.43 -7.31 -4.45
CA ALA A 91 -17.51 -6.53 -5.02
C ALA A 91 -18.51 -6.06 -3.96
N GLU A 92 -18.83 -6.92 -3.00
CA GLU A 92 -19.72 -6.57 -1.89
C GLU A 92 -19.09 -5.49 -0.99
N ALA A 93 -17.79 -5.59 -0.71
CA ALA A 93 -17.09 -4.61 0.08
C ALA A 93 -17.06 -3.25 -0.62
N GLN A 94 -16.83 -3.25 -1.92
CA GLN A 94 -16.84 -2.03 -2.72
C GLN A 94 -18.22 -1.39 -2.76
N ALA A 95 -19.26 -2.21 -2.88
CA ALA A 95 -20.64 -1.70 -2.88
C ALA A 95 -20.99 -1.04 -1.55
N ARG A 96 -20.59 -1.66 -0.44
CA ARG A 96 -20.83 -1.10 0.89
C ARG A 96 -20.09 0.23 1.09
N LEU A 97 -18.86 0.29 0.61
CA LEU A 97 -18.07 1.50 0.71
C LEU A 97 -18.67 2.64 -0.09
N ARG A 98 -19.14 2.36 -1.32
CA ARG A 98 -19.81 3.37 -2.13
C ARG A 98 -21.09 3.90 -1.47
N ALA A 99 -21.86 3.00 -0.85
CA ALA A 99 -23.06 3.40 -0.14
C ALA A 99 -22.75 4.37 1.02
N LYS A 100 -21.66 4.12 1.74
CA LYS A 100 -21.26 5.00 2.84
C LYS A 100 -20.72 6.35 2.35
N MET A 101 -20.18 6.39 1.14
CA MET A 101 -19.60 7.62 0.60
C MET A 101 -20.63 8.55 -0.04
N ARG A 102 -21.87 8.07 -0.22
CA ARG A 102 -22.96 8.90 -0.72
C ARG A 102 -23.58 9.69 0.41
#